data_844ef52f37de2e3d286817f1403514cd
#
_entry.id   844ef52f37de2e3d286817f1403514cd
#
_cell.length_a   1.000
_cell.length_b   1.000
_cell.length_c   1.000
_cell.angle_alpha   90.00
_cell.angle_beta   90.00
_cell.angle_gamma   90.00
#
_symmetry.space_group_name_H-M   'P 1'
#
loop_
_entity.id
_entity.type
_entity.pdbx_description
1 polymer ?
#
loop_
_entity_poly.entity_id
_entity_poly.type
_entity_poly.pdbx_seq_one_letter_code
_entity_poly.pdbx_strand_id
1 'polypeptide(L)'
;MARKYYHATPFENLESIIDQGIHRGCDGVVYLTEKPEEAVRFVVIRGYVDILVCEVQVEEDMVEETFDHSEAFFKCRAYGYSEDIIPDEITSYIKYSRPVS
;
A
#
# COMPACT_ATOMS: atom_id res chain seq x y z
N MET A 1 -16.58 -8.67 -5.66
CA MET A 1 -16.98 -8.08 -4.37
C MET A 1 -15.86 -7.22 -3.83
N ALA A 2 -16.15 -6.00 -3.41
CA ALA A 2 -15.12 -5.11 -2.93
C ALA A 2 -14.54 -5.60 -1.61
N ARG A 3 -13.23 -5.45 -1.44
CA ARG A 3 -12.51 -5.89 -0.27
C ARG A 3 -11.52 -4.83 0.16
N LYS A 4 -11.21 -4.78 1.45
CA LYS A 4 -10.25 -3.83 2.00
C LYS A 4 -8.83 -4.36 1.91
N TYR A 5 -7.94 -3.50 1.41
CA TYR A 5 -6.51 -3.75 1.37
C TYR A 5 -5.77 -2.50 1.85
N TYR A 6 -4.47 -2.61 2.00
CA TYR A 6 -3.65 -1.53 2.51
C TYR A 6 -2.45 -1.29 1.61
N HIS A 7 -2.14 -0.01 1.40
CA HIS A 7 -0.97 0.42 0.63
C HIS A 7 -0.18 1.41 1.47
N ALA A 8 1.12 1.19 1.61
CA ALA A 8 1.99 2.08 2.37
C ALA A 8 2.92 2.84 1.43
N THR A 9 3.20 4.08 1.79
CA THR A 9 4.07 4.97 1.03
C THR A 9 4.69 5.98 2.01
N PRO A 10 5.79 6.66 1.64
CA PRO A 10 6.28 7.75 2.48
C PRO A 10 5.21 8.80 2.72
N PHE A 11 5.14 9.32 3.94
CA PHE A 11 4.09 10.25 4.34
C PHE A 11 4.07 11.53 3.50
N GLU A 12 5.21 11.92 2.95
CA GLU A 12 5.31 13.11 2.09
C GLU A 12 4.41 13.05 0.85
N ASN A 13 3.93 11.86 0.49
CA ASN A 13 3.05 11.67 -0.66
C ASN A 13 1.57 11.92 -0.36
N LEU A 14 1.22 12.29 0.88
CA LEU A 14 -0.18 12.42 1.30
C LEU A 14 -1.00 13.34 0.41
N GLU A 15 -0.50 14.55 0.15
CA GLU A 15 -1.25 15.54 -0.65
C GLU A 15 -1.47 15.05 -2.07
N SER A 16 -0.45 14.45 -2.68
CA SER A 16 -0.55 13.90 -4.03
C SER A 16 -1.58 12.78 -4.10
N ILE A 17 -1.62 11.93 -3.08
CA ILE A 17 -2.57 10.81 -3.04
C ILE A 17 -3.99 11.28 -2.81
N ILE A 18 -4.20 12.28 -1.96
CA ILE A 18 -5.52 12.87 -1.75
C ILE A 18 -6.06 13.47 -3.06
N ASP A 19 -5.18 14.10 -3.84
CA ASP A 19 -5.55 14.76 -5.08
C ASP A 19 -5.73 13.78 -6.25
N GLN A 20 -4.81 12.84 -6.41
CA GLN A 20 -4.70 12.02 -7.62
C GLN A 20 -4.89 10.52 -7.39
N GLY A 21 -4.94 10.07 -6.13
CA GLY A 21 -4.98 8.65 -5.81
C GLY A 21 -3.61 8.00 -5.89
N ILE A 22 -3.58 6.67 -6.02
CA ILE A 22 -2.36 5.89 -6.04
C ILE A 22 -2.13 5.37 -7.46
N HIS A 23 -1.00 5.75 -8.05
CA HIS A 23 -0.63 5.33 -9.39
C HIS A 23 0.12 4.00 -9.36
N ARG A 24 -0.08 3.21 -10.42
CA ARG A 24 0.69 1.97 -10.59
C ARG A 24 2.17 2.28 -10.68
N GLY A 25 2.98 1.37 -10.15
CA GLY A 25 4.43 1.45 -10.30
C GLY A 25 4.88 1.12 -11.73
N CYS A 26 6.19 1.12 -11.94
CA CYS A 26 6.78 0.84 -13.27
C CYS A 26 6.50 -0.59 -13.75
N ASP A 27 6.14 -1.48 -12.86
CA ASP A 27 5.76 -2.86 -13.17
C ASP A 27 4.25 -3.01 -13.47
N GLY A 28 3.52 -1.91 -13.49
CA GLY A 28 2.11 -1.91 -13.88
C GLY A 28 1.11 -2.29 -12.80
N VAL A 29 1.54 -2.37 -11.54
CA VAL A 29 0.66 -2.72 -10.42
C VAL A 29 0.86 -1.81 -9.23
N VAL A 30 -0.18 -1.72 -8.39
CA VAL A 30 -0.10 -1.13 -7.05
C VAL A 30 0.00 -2.29 -6.07
N TYR A 31 1.04 -2.28 -5.24
CA TYR A 31 1.22 -3.35 -4.24
C TYR A 31 0.34 -3.11 -3.03
N LEU A 32 -0.39 -4.15 -2.63
CA LEU A 32 -1.35 -4.11 -1.52
C LEU A 32 -1.06 -5.25 -0.55
N THR A 33 -1.49 -5.07 0.70
CA THR A 33 -1.46 -6.13 1.71
C THR A 33 -2.81 -6.25 2.39
N GLU A 34 -3.02 -7.34 3.11
CA GLU A 34 -4.28 -7.57 3.82
C GLU A 34 -4.32 -6.86 5.18
N LYS A 35 -3.17 -6.44 5.71
CA LYS A 35 -3.06 -5.80 7.02
C LYS A 35 -2.18 -4.56 6.94
N PRO A 36 -2.53 -3.49 7.69
CA PRO A 36 -1.73 -2.27 7.64
C PRO A 36 -0.29 -2.46 8.13
N GLU A 37 -0.06 -3.32 9.13
CA GLU A 37 1.28 -3.59 9.65
C GLU A 37 2.18 -4.22 8.60
N GLU A 38 1.61 -5.06 7.75
CA GLU A 38 2.35 -5.68 6.65
C GLU A 38 2.73 -4.65 5.59
N ALA A 39 1.83 -3.73 5.27
CA ALA A 39 2.11 -2.65 4.33
C ALA A 39 3.25 -1.76 4.82
N VAL A 40 3.25 -1.43 6.11
CA VAL A 40 4.29 -0.59 6.72
C VAL A 40 5.67 -1.20 6.56
N ARG A 41 5.81 -2.51 6.70
CA ARG A 41 7.11 -3.18 6.59
C ARG A 41 7.81 -2.94 5.26
N PHE A 42 7.05 -2.87 4.17
CA PHE A 42 7.62 -2.65 2.84
C PHE A 42 8.27 -1.28 2.69
N VAL A 43 7.82 -0.31 3.47
CA VAL A 43 8.34 1.06 3.41
C VAL A 43 9.44 1.28 4.46
N VAL A 44 9.29 0.68 5.63
CA VAL A 44 10.29 0.78 6.71
C VAL A 44 11.66 0.27 6.26
N ILE A 45 11.70 -0.80 5.48
CA ILE A 45 12.97 -1.36 5.01
C ILE A 45 13.74 -0.38 4.13
N ARG A 46 13.05 0.60 3.54
CA ARG A 46 13.69 1.64 2.72
C ARG A 46 14.22 2.80 3.55
N GLY A 47 14.06 2.75 4.88
CA GLY A 47 14.59 3.75 5.79
C GLY A 47 13.67 4.92 6.11
N TYR A 48 12.41 4.87 5.69
CA TYR A 48 11.46 5.93 6.00
C TYR A 48 10.97 5.81 7.45
N VAL A 49 10.80 6.96 8.10
CA VAL A 49 10.32 7.05 9.48
C VAL A 49 8.82 7.36 9.52
N ASP A 50 8.40 8.33 8.72
CA ASP A 50 6.99 8.71 8.62
C ASP A 50 6.36 8.03 7.42
N ILE A 51 5.33 7.23 7.66
CA ILE A 51 4.72 6.37 6.67
C ILE A 51 3.23 6.63 6.63
N LEU A 52 2.70 6.77 5.43
CA LEU A 52 1.27 6.86 5.19
C LEU A 52 0.76 5.47 4.79
N VAL A 53 -0.27 5.01 5.48
CA VAL A 53 -0.98 3.79 5.09
C VAL A 53 -2.36 4.18 4.60
N CYS A 54 -2.67 3.81 3.37
CA CYS A 54 -3.98 4.04 2.78
C CYS A 54 -4.79 2.74 2.87
N GLU A 55 -5.96 2.82 3.51
CA GLU A 55 -6.94 1.75 3.44
C GLU A 55 -7.72 1.95 2.15
N VAL A 56 -7.72 0.95 1.28
CA VAL A 56 -8.39 1.04 0.00
C VAL A 56 -9.46 -0.05 -0.11
N GLN A 57 -10.51 0.24 -0.86
CA GLN A 57 -11.57 -0.71 -1.11
C GLN A 57 -11.68 -0.89 -2.62
N VAL A 58 -11.27 -2.05 -3.10
CA VAL A 58 -11.24 -2.37 -4.52
C VAL A 58 -11.83 -3.76 -4.75
N GLU A 59 -12.19 -4.04 -6.01
CA GLU A 59 -12.73 -5.35 -6.38
C GLU A 59 -11.66 -6.43 -6.23
N GLU A 60 -11.92 -7.43 -5.42
CA GLU A 60 -10.94 -8.50 -5.19
C GLU A 60 -10.61 -9.30 -6.44
N ASP A 61 -11.55 -9.34 -7.42
CA ASP A 61 -11.31 -10.01 -8.69
C ASP A 61 -10.19 -9.39 -9.51
N MET A 62 -9.87 -8.13 -9.24
CA MET A 62 -8.81 -7.41 -9.92
C MET A 62 -7.49 -7.42 -9.16
N VAL A 63 -7.46 -8.07 -8.02
CA VAL A 63 -6.25 -8.16 -7.18
C VAL A 63 -5.67 -9.55 -7.31
N GLU A 64 -4.37 -9.62 -7.62
CA GLU A 64 -3.66 -10.88 -7.78
C GLU A 64 -2.58 -11.03 -6.72
N GLU A 65 -2.43 -12.23 -6.20
CA GLU A 65 -1.33 -12.54 -5.29
C GLU A 65 -0.02 -12.48 -6.05
N THR A 66 0.97 -11.77 -5.51
CA THR A 66 2.28 -11.64 -6.13
C THR A 66 3.33 -12.42 -5.33
N PHE A 67 4.36 -12.88 -6.02
CA PHE A 67 5.51 -13.51 -5.41
C PHE A 67 6.69 -12.54 -5.48
N ASP A 68 6.63 -11.50 -4.67
CA ASP A 68 7.69 -10.51 -4.57
C ASP A 68 8.81 -11.01 -3.65
N HIS A 69 10.02 -10.53 -3.86
CA HIS A 69 11.17 -10.81 -3.00
C HIS A 69 10.91 -10.43 -1.54
N SER A 70 10.10 -9.41 -1.33
CA SER A 70 9.72 -8.95 0.00
C SER A 70 9.01 -10.03 0.82
N GLU A 71 8.30 -10.93 0.17
CA GLU A 71 7.57 -12.00 0.84
C GLU A 71 8.50 -12.92 1.64
N ALA A 72 9.68 -13.19 1.10
CA ALA A 72 10.67 -14.03 1.78
C ALA A 72 11.18 -13.39 3.07
N PHE A 73 11.25 -12.05 3.11
CA PHE A 73 11.72 -11.31 4.29
C PHE A 73 10.65 -11.14 5.35
N PHE A 74 9.42 -10.85 4.92
CA PHE A 74 8.36 -10.43 5.84
C PHE A 74 7.37 -11.54 6.18
N LYS A 75 7.44 -12.65 5.46
CA LYS A 75 6.52 -13.78 5.63
C LYS A 75 5.06 -13.36 5.54
N CYS A 76 4.78 -12.37 4.71
CA CYS A 76 3.43 -11.91 4.46
C CYS A 76 3.17 -11.93 2.96
N ARG A 77 1.89 -12.00 2.61
CA ARG A 77 1.49 -12.02 1.21
C ARG A 77 1.38 -10.61 0.67
N ALA A 78 1.93 -10.40 -0.52
CA ALA A 78 1.75 -9.17 -1.27
C ALA A 78 0.76 -9.43 -2.41
N TYR A 79 -0.05 -8.43 -2.71
CA TYR A 79 -1.03 -8.48 -3.78
C TYR A 79 -0.77 -7.34 -4.76
N GLY A 80 -1.05 -7.57 -6.02
CA GLY A 80 -0.94 -6.56 -7.06
C GLY A 80 -2.31 -6.18 -7.60
N TYR A 81 -2.59 -4.89 -7.66
CA TYR A 81 -3.79 -4.35 -8.28
C TYR A 81 -3.38 -3.72 -9.61
N SER A 82 -3.97 -4.14 -10.71
CA SER A 82 -3.52 -3.79 -12.06
C SER A 82 -4.08 -2.49 -12.61
N GLU A 83 -4.71 -1.69 -11.76
CA GLU A 83 -5.25 -0.37 -12.12
C GLU A 83 -4.75 0.68 -11.14
N ASP A 84 -4.83 1.95 -11.53
CA ASP A 84 -4.60 3.04 -10.58
C ASP A 84 -5.76 3.08 -9.58
N ILE A 85 -5.45 3.41 -8.32
CA ILE A 85 -6.48 3.55 -7.30
C ILE A 85 -6.89 5.01 -7.24
N ILE A 86 -8.15 5.29 -7.58
CA ILE A 86 -8.69 6.64 -7.56
C ILE A 86 -8.96 7.09 -6.11
N PRO A 87 -8.96 8.40 -5.82
CA PRO A 87 -9.19 8.86 -4.44
C PRO A 87 -10.47 8.35 -3.79
N ASP A 88 -11.53 8.16 -4.56
CA ASP A 88 -12.81 7.66 -4.04
C ASP A 88 -12.73 6.22 -3.51
N GLU A 89 -11.73 5.46 -3.93
CA GLU A 89 -11.51 4.09 -3.45
C GLU A 89 -10.69 4.03 -2.16
N ILE A 90 -10.14 5.16 -1.73
CA ILE A 90 -9.36 5.24 -0.50
C ILE A 90 -10.30 5.64 0.64
N THR A 91 -10.46 4.73 1.59
CA THR A 91 -11.42 4.89 2.68
C THR A 91 -10.81 5.47 3.96
N SER A 92 -9.50 5.42 4.10
CA SER A 92 -8.82 5.93 5.29
C SER A 92 -7.36 6.25 5.00
N TYR A 93 -6.84 7.26 5.71
CA TYR A 93 -5.42 7.66 5.67
C TYR A 93 -4.89 7.56 7.10
N ILE A 94 -3.88 6.72 7.29
CA ILE A 94 -3.31 6.45 8.62
C ILE A 94 -1.83 6.79 8.60
N LYS A 95 -1.38 7.60 9.57
CA LYS A 95 0.03 7.91 9.72
C LYS A 95 0.67 6.97 10.72
N TYR A 96 1.74 6.32 10.29
CA TYR A 96 2.60 5.54 11.17
C TYR A 96 3.95 6.24 11.29
N SER A 97 4.42 6.41 12.51
CA SER A 97 5.75 6.96 12.76
C SER A 97 6.59 5.91 13.46
N ARG A 98 7.70 5.54 12.84
CA ARG A 98 8.60 4.57 13.43
C ARG A 98 9.33 5.21 14.61
N PRO A 99 9.43 4.54 15.76
CA PRO A 99 10.21 5.06 16.87
C PRO A 99 11.66 5.27 16.45
N VAL A 100 12.21 6.45 16.76
CA VAL A 100 13.61 6.75 16.53
C VAL A 100 14.34 6.42 17.83
N SER A 101 15.18 5.42 17.77
CA SER A 101 15.99 5.03 18.92
C SER A 101 17.38 5.61 18.85
#